data_e643dcc21a9692c5eded1a1cafdcfe7e
#
_entry.id   e643dcc21a9692c5eded1a1cafdcfe7e
#
_cell.length_a   1.000
_cell.length_b   1.000
_cell.length_c   1.000
_cell.angle_alpha   90.00
_cell.angle_beta   90.00
_cell.angle_gamma   90.00
#
_symmetry.space_group_name_H-M   'P 1'
#
loop_
_entity.id
_entity.type
_entity.pdbx_description
1 polymer ?
#
loop_
_entity_poly.entity_id
_entity_poly.type
_entity_poly.pdbx_seq_one_letter_code
_entity_poly.pdbx_strand_id
1 'polypeptide(L)'
;MDRDAIAADLERARVTFHQLLAAADPDKYLGAPEEWDQAEAALREAAEAAAIPYRVAEGEASYYAPKIDVHVRDAIGRRWQLSTIQVDFQLPPRFELEYTGRDNARHQPFMIHRALFGSIERFFGILLEHYAGALPPWLAPVQVRLVPIADRHLGYAAVVAGALKAVGLRPEVDDSGGRMQAKVRDAQLAKVPYTLVLGDRDEEAEAVSVRLLDGSERRGVPLQEFVAHLQAEVAAKATAAHLPGE
;
A
#
# COMPACT_ATOMS: atom_id res chain seq x y z
N MET A 1 -0.91 11.88 8.77
CA MET A 1 0.08 11.00 8.08
C MET A 1 1.39 11.76 8.12
N ASP A 2 2.36 11.23 8.85
CA ASP A 2 3.65 11.90 9.08
C ASP A 2 4.46 11.86 7.78
N ARG A 3 4.71 13.04 7.19
CA ARG A 3 5.43 13.20 5.92
C ARG A 3 6.88 12.73 6.03
N ASP A 4 7.50 12.93 7.19
CA ASP A 4 8.89 12.62 7.42
C ASP A 4 9.10 11.10 7.58
N ALA A 5 8.14 10.39 8.17
CA ALA A 5 8.14 8.93 8.24
C ALA A 5 8.02 8.29 6.87
N ILE A 6 7.14 8.82 6.00
CA ILE A 6 7.00 8.34 4.62
C ILE A 6 8.29 8.61 3.82
N ALA A 7 8.89 9.79 3.95
CA ALA A 7 10.13 10.13 3.25
C ALA A 7 11.28 9.20 3.69
N ALA A 8 11.41 8.93 4.99
CA ALA A 8 12.42 8.03 5.53
C ALA A 8 12.23 6.55 5.12
N ASP A 9 10.98 6.09 5.01
CA ASP A 9 10.68 4.74 4.53
C ASP A 9 10.96 4.59 3.03
N LEU A 10 10.75 5.67 2.27
CA LEU A 10 11.04 5.70 0.85
C LEU A 10 12.53 5.78 0.53
N GLU A 11 13.33 6.48 1.35
CA GLU A 11 14.79 6.43 1.27
C GLU A 11 15.31 5.03 1.59
N ARG A 12 14.78 4.39 2.62
CA ARG A 12 15.12 3.00 2.98
C ARG A 12 14.76 2.01 1.87
N ALA A 13 13.64 2.22 1.19
CA ALA A 13 13.20 1.38 0.09
C ALA A 13 13.94 1.63 -1.24
N ARG A 14 14.94 2.53 -1.27
CA ARG A 14 15.65 2.98 -2.50
C ARG A 14 14.69 3.49 -3.59
N VAL A 15 13.55 4.04 -3.19
CA VAL A 15 12.56 4.62 -4.10
C VAL A 15 12.84 6.11 -4.23
N THR A 16 13.16 6.58 -5.44
CA THR A 16 13.37 8.00 -5.72
C THR A 16 12.12 8.59 -6.35
N PHE A 17 11.54 9.62 -5.71
CA PHE A 17 10.42 10.37 -6.27
C PHE A 17 10.93 11.46 -7.21
N HIS A 18 10.27 11.57 -8.36
CA HIS A 18 10.40 12.71 -9.25
C HIS A 18 9.01 13.27 -9.53
N GLN A 19 8.83 14.55 -9.26
CA GLN A 19 7.62 15.25 -9.65
C GLN A 19 7.85 15.98 -10.97
N LEU A 20 6.87 15.92 -11.85
CA LEU A 20 6.86 16.56 -13.14
C LEU A 20 5.65 17.47 -13.22
N LEU A 21 5.88 18.76 -13.45
CA LEU A 21 4.86 19.66 -13.94
C LEU A 21 4.83 19.52 -15.46
N ALA A 22 3.82 18.81 -15.98
CA ALA A 22 3.65 18.63 -17.41
C ALA A 22 2.86 19.79 -18.00
N ALA A 23 3.51 20.53 -18.87
CA ALA A 23 2.98 21.68 -19.61
C ALA A 23 2.40 21.25 -20.97
N ALA A 24 1.67 22.16 -21.61
CA ALA A 24 1.01 21.94 -22.89
C ALA A 24 1.99 21.54 -24.02
N ASP A 25 1.53 20.65 -24.91
CA ASP A 25 2.10 20.51 -26.24
C ASP A 25 1.44 21.55 -27.15
N PRO A 26 2.18 22.55 -27.66
CA PRO A 26 1.60 23.69 -28.40
C PRO A 26 0.73 23.28 -29.60
N ASP A 27 0.97 22.11 -30.16
CA ASP A 27 0.27 21.64 -31.37
C ASP A 27 -0.93 20.72 -31.09
N LYS A 28 -1.19 20.35 -29.81
CA LYS A 28 -2.13 19.26 -29.50
C LYS A 28 -3.08 19.51 -28.32
N TYR A 29 -3.14 20.71 -27.78
CA TYR A 29 -4.02 20.98 -26.64
C TYR A 29 -5.37 21.59 -27.05
N LEU A 30 -6.38 21.43 -26.17
CA LEU A 30 -7.72 22.02 -26.30
C LEU A 30 -7.80 23.30 -25.44
N GLY A 31 -8.61 24.25 -25.90
CA GLY A 31 -8.89 25.49 -25.16
C GLY A 31 -8.00 26.66 -25.55
N ALA A 32 -8.14 27.79 -24.85
CA ALA A 32 -7.38 28.98 -25.09
C ALA A 32 -6.02 28.95 -24.39
N PRO A 33 -4.96 29.53 -24.98
CA PRO A 33 -3.63 29.61 -24.32
C PRO A 33 -3.69 30.21 -22.92
N GLU A 34 -4.49 31.24 -22.74
CA GLU A 34 -4.62 31.98 -21.48
C GLU A 34 -5.17 31.12 -20.35
N GLU A 35 -6.05 30.15 -20.67
CA GLU A 35 -6.59 29.19 -19.69
C GLU A 35 -5.49 28.21 -19.25
N TRP A 36 -4.65 27.75 -20.19
CA TRP A 36 -3.50 26.92 -19.89
C TRP A 36 -2.48 27.62 -19.01
N ASP A 37 -2.14 28.87 -19.33
CA ASP A 37 -1.22 29.69 -18.54
C ASP A 37 -1.71 29.82 -17.08
N GLN A 38 -3.00 30.07 -16.88
CA GLN A 38 -3.61 30.15 -15.56
C GLN A 38 -3.55 28.81 -14.80
N ALA A 39 -3.88 27.70 -15.45
CA ALA A 39 -3.89 26.40 -14.83
C ALA A 39 -2.45 25.91 -14.51
N GLU A 40 -1.49 26.16 -15.40
CA GLU A 40 -0.07 25.86 -15.15
C GLU A 40 0.50 26.71 -14.01
N ALA A 41 0.17 27.99 -13.96
CA ALA A 41 0.58 28.89 -12.88
C ALA A 41 0.01 28.41 -11.52
N ALA A 42 -1.26 28.02 -11.46
CA ALA A 42 -1.88 27.49 -10.25
C ALA A 42 -1.22 26.19 -9.77
N LEU A 43 -0.88 25.28 -10.67
CA LEU A 43 -0.16 24.04 -10.32
C LEU A 43 1.26 24.33 -9.82
N ARG A 44 1.97 25.30 -10.44
CA ARG A 44 3.30 25.75 -10.02
C ARG A 44 3.26 26.34 -8.62
N GLU A 45 2.33 27.27 -8.38
CA GLU A 45 2.13 27.89 -7.08
C GLU A 45 1.81 26.83 -5.99
N ALA A 46 0.95 25.87 -6.29
CA ALA A 46 0.63 24.78 -5.37
C ALA A 46 1.85 23.90 -5.03
N ALA A 47 2.69 23.58 -6.02
CA ALA A 47 3.90 22.80 -5.81
C ALA A 47 4.94 23.57 -4.97
N GLU A 48 5.10 24.88 -5.23
CA GLU A 48 6.00 25.77 -4.49
C GLU A 48 5.53 25.96 -3.05
N ALA A 49 4.24 26.20 -2.84
CA ALA A 49 3.64 26.33 -1.50
C ALA A 49 3.79 25.03 -0.67
N ALA A 50 3.80 23.89 -1.32
CA ALA A 50 4.04 22.60 -0.67
C ALA A 50 5.53 22.29 -0.46
N ALA A 51 6.45 23.18 -0.89
CA ALA A 51 7.90 22.98 -0.87
C ALA A 51 8.36 21.68 -1.53
N ILE A 52 7.69 21.28 -2.60
CA ILE A 52 7.95 20.01 -3.29
C ILE A 52 8.85 20.32 -4.51
N PRO A 53 10.05 19.74 -4.60
CA PRO A 53 10.90 19.91 -5.76
C PRO A 53 10.26 19.26 -6.98
N TYR A 54 10.23 19.97 -8.10
CA TYR A 54 9.69 19.49 -9.36
C TYR A 54 10.56 19.93 -10.54
N ARG A 55 10.36 19.31 -11.69
CA ARG A 55 10.87 19.76 -12.99
C ARG A 55 9.72 20.01 -13.95
N VAL A 56 9.86 20.95 -14.84
CA VAL A 56 8.91 21.19 -15.93
C VAL A 56 9.20 20.17 -17.04
N ALA A 57 8.15 19.55 -17.58
CA ALA A 57 8.19 18.63 -18.69
C ALA A 57 7.28 19.17 -19.81
N GLU A 58 7.87 19.93 -20.73
CA GLU A 58 7.14 20.49 -21.86
C GLU A 58 6.60 19.39 -22.78
N GLY A 59 5.37 19.55 -23.24
CA GLY A 59 4.71 18.62 -24.15
C GLY A 59 4.21 17.32 -23.52
N GLU A 60 4.41 17.10 -22.21
CA GLU A 60 3.98 15.87 -21.52
C GLU A 60 2.60 16.00 -20.85
N ALA A 61 1.92 17.14 -20.93
CA ALA A 61 0.56 17.34 -20.42
C ALA A 61 -0.46 16.48 -21.18
N SER A 62 -1.61 16.26 -20.55
CA SER A 62 -2.76 15.72 -21.29
C SER A 62 -3.29 16.79 -22.24
N TYR A 63 -3.91 16.39 -23.35
CA TYR A 63 -4.43 17.36 -24.34
C TYR A 63 -5.53 18.31 -23.78
N TYR A 64 -6.09 18.00 -22.64
CA TYR A 64 -7.20 18.74 -22.00
C TYR A 64 -6.82 19.43 -20.69
N ALA A 65 -5.66 19.11 -20.10
CA ALA A 65 -5.27 19.66 -18.81
C ALA A 65 -3.77 19.56 -18.52
N PRO A 66 -3.16 20.59 -17.94
CA PRO A 66 -1.84 20.49 -17.33
C PRO A 66 -1.93 19.61 -16.07
N LYS A 67 -0.79 19.05 -15.67
CA LYS A 67 -0.77 18.07 -14.57
C LYS A 67 0.55 18.07 -13.80
N ILE A 68 0.47 17.66 -12.54
CA ILE A 68 1.62 17.23 -11.75
C ILE A 68 1.60 15.70 -11.71
N ASP A 69 2.65 15.08 -12.22
CA ASP A 69 2.87 13.64 -12.16
C ASP A 69 3.93 13.28 -11.12
N VAL A 70 3.66 12.26 -10.33
CA VAL A 70 4.64 11.68 -9.40
C VAL A 70 5.16 10.38 -9.99
N HIS A 71 6.46 10.37 -10.25
CA HIS A 71 7.16 9.19 -10.72
C HIS A 71 7.95 8.54 -9.59
N VAL A 72 7.90 7.23 -9.53
CA VAL A 72 8.67 6.39 -8.61
C VAL A 72 9.69 5.62 -9.44
N ARG A 73 10.90 5.50 -8.92
CA ARG A 73 11.93 4.65 -9.51
C ARG A 73 12.09 3.39 -8.68
N ASP A 74 11.94 2.23 -9.31
CA ASP A 74 12.12 0.95 -8.64
C ASP A 74 13.61 0.58 -8.42
N ALA A 75 13.85 -0.52 -7.72
CA ALA A 75 15.19 -0.98 -7.35
C ALA A 75 16.10 -1.28 -8.55
N ILE A 76 15.54 -1.56 -9.73
CA ILE A 76 16.29 -1.80 -10.98
C ILE A 76 16.30 -0.58 -11.89
N GLY A 77 15.83 0.58 -11.42
CA GLY A 77 15.93 1.86 -12.12
C GLY A 77 14.79 2.17 -13.09
N ARG A 78 13.74 1.34 -13.21
CA ARG A 78 12.58 1.64 -14.05
C ARG A 78 11.75 2.77 -13.43
N ARG A 79 11.28 3.67 -14.27
CA ARG A 79 10.38 4.77 -13.86
C ARG A 79 8.92 4.36 -14.01
N TRP A 80 8.14 4.64 -12.98
CA TRP A 80 6.70 4.38 -12.94
C TRP A 80 5.96 5.65 -12.57
N GLN A 81 5.06 6.11 -13.44
CA GLN A 81 4.10 7.13 -13.10
C GLN A 81 3.01 6.51 -12.22
N LEU A 82 2.84 7.03 -11.01
CA LEU A 82 1.84 6.56 -10.05
C LEU A 82 0.77 7.62 -9.80
N SER A 83 1.11 8.69 -9.07
CA SER A 83 0.13 9.71 -8.75
C SER A 83 0.07 10.79 -9.83
N THR A 84 -1.12 11.38 -10.00
CA THR A 84 -1.29 12.55 -10.85
C THR A 84 -2.33 13.49 -10.24
N ILE A 85 -2.15 14.80 -10.48
CA ILE A 85 -3.12 15.85 -10.20
C ILE A 85 -3.26 16.65 -11.48
N GLN A 86 -4.48 16.78 -11.99
CA GLN A 86 -4.79 17.52 -13.22
C GLN A 86 -5.80 18.63 -12.92
N VAL A 87 -5.57 19.81 -13.46
CA VAL A 87 -6.52 20.93 -13.39
C VAL A 87 -7.22 21.06 -14.73
N ASP A 88 -8.45 20.58 -14.77
CA ASP A 88 -9.27 20.51 -15.97
C ASP A 88 -10.25 21.67 -16.02
N PHE A 89 -10.12 22.50 -17.04
CA PHE A 89 -11.01 23.61 -17.35
C PHE A 89 -11.76 23.40 -18.67
N GLN A 90 -11.57 22.25 -19.33
CA GLN A 90 -12.18 21.91 -20.61
C GLN A 90 -13.45 21.06 -20.49
N LEU A 91 -13.48 20.09 -19.57
CA LEU A 91 -14.66 19.23 -19.40
C LEU A 91 -15.85 19.92 -18.73
N PRO A 92 -15.68 20.78 -17.69
CA PRO A 92 -16.80 21.45 -17.07
C PRO A 92 -17.69 22.24 -18.04
N PRO A 93 -17.18 23.06 -18.98
CA PRO A 93 -18.00 23.69 -19.99
C PRO A 93 -18.74 22.72 -20.90
N ARG A 94 -18.08 21.61 -21.29
CA ARG A 94 -18.66 20.61 -22.19
C ARG A 94 -19.79 19.82 -21.54
N PHE A 95 -19.78 19.69 -20.22
CA PHE A 95 -20.83 19.08 -19.42
C PHE A 95 -21.84 20.11 -18.90
N GLU A 96 -21.70 21.39 -19.29
CA GLU A 96 -22.56 22.49 -18.86
C GLU A 96 -22.65 22.60 -17.33
N LEU A 97 -21.51 22.33 -16.65
CA LEU A 97 -21.43 22.39 -15.18
C LEU A 97 -21.41 23.84 -14.72
N GLU A 98 -22.28 24.17 -13.77
CA GLU A 98 -22.36 25.49 -13.18
C GLU A 98 -22.60 25.40 -11.67
N TYR A 99 -22.15 26.39 -10.94
CA TYR A 99 -22.49 26.57 -9.53
C TYR A 99 -22.91 28.02 -9.25
N THR A 100 -23.69 28.24 -8.21
CA THR A 100 -24.05 29.58 -7.75
C THR A 100 -22.98 30.09 -6.79
N GLY A 101 -22.30 31.17 -7.18
CA GLY A 101 -21.29 31.82 -6.37
C GLY A 101 -21.86 32.62 -5.18
N ARG A 102 -20.98 33.17 -4.35
CA ARG A 102 -21.37 34.04 -3.22
C ARG A 102 -21.99 35.36 -3.68
N ASP A 103 -21.73 35.76 -4.90
CA ASP A 103 -22.31 36.92 -5.60
C ASP A 103 -23.69 36.61 -6.17
N ASN A 104 -24.23 35.45 -5.94
CA ASN A 104 -25.50 34.93 -6.45
C ASN A 104 -25.56 34.82 -7.99
N ALA A 105 -24.41 34.85 -8.66
CA ALA A 105 -24.27 34.62 -10.09
C ALA A 105 -23.87 33.14 -10.37
N ARG A 106 -24.11 32.72 -11.62
CA ARG A 106 -23.67 31.40 -12.08
C ARG A 106 -22.23 31.47 -12.55
N HIS A 107 -21.43 30.51 -12.11
CA HIS A 107 -20.03 30.36 -12.45
C HIS A 107 -19.74 28.96 -12.94
N GLN A 108 -18.73 28.84 -13.81
CA GLN A 108 -18.19 27.54 -14.23
C GLN A 108 -17.15 27.04 -13.22
N PRO A 109 -17.21 25.78 -12.76
CA PRO A 109 -16.20 25.21 -11.91
C PRO A 109 -14.96 24.81 -12.72
N PHE A 110 -13.80 24.69 -12.06
CA PHE A 110 -12.70 23.84 -12.50
C PHE A 110 -12.87 22.45 -11.93
N MET A 111 -12.41 21.43 -12.66
CA MET A 111 -12.40 20.06 -12.17
C MET A 111 -10.97 19.65 -11.84
N ILE A 112 -10.76 19.11 -10.64
CA ILE A 112 -9.46 18.57 -10.23
C ILE A 112 -9.55 17.05 -10.25
N HIS A 113 -8.85 16.44 -11.20
CA HIS A 113 -8.68 14.99 -11.24
C HIS A 113 -7.48 14.59 -10.40
N ARG A 114 -7.64 13.59 -9.54
CA ARG A 114 -6.56 13.09 -8.71
C ARG A 114 -6.52 11.57 -8.71
N ALA A 115 -5.40 10.99 -9.11
CA ALA A 115 -5.06 9.60 -8.90
C ALA A 115 -3.96 9.50 -7.84
N LEU A 116 -4.07 8.57 -6.89
CA LEU A 116 -3.05 8.33 -5.86
C LEU A 116 -2.00 7.32 -6.32
N PHE A 117 -2.43 6.25 -6.97
CA PHE A 117 -1.56 5.12 -7.34
C PHE A 117 -1.53 4.87 -8.85
N GLY A 118 -2.13 5.75 -9.67
CA GLY A 118 -2.39 5.47 -11.07
C GLY A 118 -3.38 4.32 -11.22
N SER A 119 -3.08 3.30 -12.01
CA SER A 119 -3.90 2.09 -12.02
C SER A 119 -3.56 1.18 -10.83
N ILE A 120 -4.60 0.62 -10.19
CA ILE A 120 -4.44 -0.31 -9.05
C ILE A 120 -3.62 -1.53 -9.46
N GLU A 121 -3.83 -2.06 -10.66
CA GLU A 121 -3.13 -3.23 -11.19
C GLU A 121 -1.64 -2.97 -11.34
N ARG A 122 -1.26 -1.80 -11.88
CA ARG A 122 0.14 -1.39 -12.00
C ARG A 122 0.79 -1.24 -10.64
N PHE A 123 0.13 -0.54 -9.72
CA PHE A 123 0.62 -0.35 -8.36
C PHE A 123 0.79 -1.67 -7.64
N PHE A 124 -0.19 -2.58 -7.74
CA PHE A 124 -0.13 -3.90 -7.14
C PHE A 124 1.04 -4.73 -7.70
N GLY A 125 1.25 -4.70 -9.02
CA GLY A 125 2.38 -5.36 -9.65
C GLY A 125 3.73 -4.84 -9.13
N ILE A 126 3.89 -3.51 -9.01
CA ILE A 126 5.10 -2.88 -8.47
C ILE A 126 5.30 -3.28 -6.99
N LEU A 127 4.22 -3.30 -6.21
CA LEU A 127 4.26 -3.69 -4.80
C LEU A 127 4.71 -5.15 -4.62
N LEU A 128 4.14 -6.06 -5.41
CA LEU A 128 4.54 -7.48 -5.39
C LEU A 128 6.01 -7.67 -5.80
N GLU A 129 6.48 -6.96 -6.82
CA GLU A 129 7.89 -7.01 -7.22
C GLU A 129 8.80 -6.43 -6.13
N HIS A 130 8.42 -5.32 -5.49
CA HIS A 130 9.18 -4.67 -4.43
C HIS A 130 9.44 -5.62 -3.25
N TYR A 131 8.41 -6.32 -2.80
CA TYR A 131 8.50 -7.29 -1.72
C TYR A 131 8.89 -8.70 -2.18
N ALA A 132 9.15 -8.89 -3.47
CA ALA A 132 9.33 -10.22 -4.07
C ALA A 132 8.20 -11.20 -3.66
N GLY A 133 7.00 -10.70 -3.46
CA GLY A 133 5.81 -11.42 -2.99
C GLY A 133 5.75 -11.68 -1.48
N ALA A 134 6.81 -11.41 -0.69
CA ALA A 134 6.81 -11.52 0.76
C ALA A 134 6.27 -10.24 1.41
N LEU A 135 4.96 -10.04 1.32
CA LEU A 135 4.30 -8.85 1.84
C LEU A 135 4.45 -8.74 3.37
N PRO A 136 4.63 -7.53 3.91
CA PRO A 136 4.65 -7.32 5.35
C PRO A 136 3.29 -7.68 5.99
N PRO A 137 3.24 -7.95 7.30
CA PRO A 137 2.03 -8.47 7.96
C PRO A 137 0.76 -7.65 7.70
N TRP A 138 0.86 -6.32 7.69
CA TRP A 138 -0.31 -5.45 7.49
C TRP A 138 -0.89 -5.51 6.06
N LEU A 139 -0.07 -5.86 5.04
CA LEU A 139 -0.49 -6.02 3.64
C LEU A 139 -0.81 -7.46 3.26
N ALA A 140 -0.27 -8.45 3.98
CA ALA A 140 -0.42 -9.86 3.63
C ALA A 140 -1.90 -10.30 3.65
N PRO A 141 -2.45 -10.93 2.60
CA PRO A 141 -3.82 -11.44 2.58
C PRO A 141 -4.06 -12.47 3.68
N VAL A 142 -3.12 -13.39 3.87
CA VAL A 142 -3.02 -14.30 4.99
C VAL A 142 -1.84 -13.85 5.85
N GLN A 143 -2.13 -13.40 7.07
CA GLN A 143 -1.09 -12.92 7.99
C GLN A 143 -0.46 -14.05 8.78
N VAL A 144 -1.27 -15.05 9.09
CA VAL A 144 -0.89 -16.19 9.95
C VAL A 144 -1.40 -17.48 9.36
N ARG A 145 -0.50 -18.45 9.13
CA ARG A 145 -0.85 -19.82 8.82
C ARG A 145 -0.78 -20.66 10.10
N LEU A 146 -1.90 -21.26 10.49
CA LEU A 146 -1.98 -22.17 11.62
C LEU A 146 -1.74 -23.60 11.13
N VAL A 147 -0.74 -24.26 11.67
CA VAL A 147 -0.31 -25.61 11.28
C VAL A 147 -0.47 -26.56 12.47
N PRO A 148 -1.64 -27.20 12.64
CA PRO A 148 -1.81 -28.24 13.62
C PRO A 148 -0.94 -29.46 13.26
N ILE A 149 -0.20 -30.01 14.25
CA ILE A 149 0.71 -31.14 14.05
C ILE A 149 -0.08 -32.45 13.75
N ALA A 150 -1.28 -32.56 14.31
CA ALA A 150 -2.18 -33.68 14.12
C ALA A 150 -3.63 -33.20 14.22
N ASP A 151 -4.58 -34.02 13.73
CA ASP A 151 -6.01 -33.69 13.67
C ASP A 151 -6.60 -33.36 15.04
N ARG A 152 -6.09 -33.96 16.13
CA ARG A 152 -6.53 -33.61 17.51
C ARG A 152 -6.29 -32.16 17.89
N HIS A 153 -5.33 -31.47 17.25
CA HIS A 153 -5.02 -30.05 17.50
C HIS A 153 -5.88 -29.09 16.67
N LEU A 154 -6.76 -29.57 15.78
CA LEU A 154 -7.65 -28.72 14.99
C LEU A 154 -8.61 -27.91 15.89
N GLY A 155 -9.02 -28.48 17.02
CA GLY A 155 -9.83 -27.77 18.02
C GLY A 155 -9.11 -26.54 18.57
N TYR A 156 -7.85 -26.71 18.98
CA TYR A 156 -7.02 -25.60 19.46
C TYR A 156 -6.69 -24.60 18.35
N ALA A 157 -6.39 -25.06 17.13
CA ALA A 157 -6.19 -24.18 15.98
C ALA A 157 -7.42 -23.29 15.71
N ALA A 158 -8.63 -23.82 15.90
CA ALA A 158 -9.85 -23.02 15.77
C ALA A 158 -9.96 -21.95 16.87
N VAL A 159 -9.56 -22.25 18.12
CA VAL A 159 -9.50 -21.28 19.21
C VAL A 159 -8.51 -20.16 18.89
N VAL A 160 -7.28 -20.52 18.46
CA VAL A 160 -6.25 -19.53 18.04
C VAL A 160 -6.75 -18.67 16.87
N ALA A 161 -7.35 -19.29 15.85
CA ALA A 161 -7.92 -18.57 14.72
C ALA A 161 -9.03 -17.62 15.16
N GLY A 162 -9.89 -18.04 16.08
CA GLY A 162 -10.95 -17.22 16.66
C GLY A 162 -10.41 -15.98 17.38
N ALA A 163 -9.37 -16.15 18.22
CA ALA A 163 -8.73 -15.05 18.94
C ALA A 163 -8.12 -14.02 17.98
N LEU A 164 -7.44 -14.47 16.92
CA LEU A 164 -6.86 -13.60 15.90
C LEU A 164 -7.94 -12.85 15.09
N LYS A 165 -8.99 -13.55 14.65
CA LYS A 165 -10.12 -12.94 13.92
C LYS A 165 -10.87 -11.92 14.74
N ALA A 166 -11.05 -12.16 16.05
CA ALA A 166 -11.75 -11.26 16.95
C ALA A 166 -11.13 -9.84 17.01
N VAL A 167 -9.83 -9.75 16.71
CA VAL A 167 -9.08 -8.47 16.68
C VAL A 167 -8.78 -7.98 15.25
N GLY A 168 -9.48 -8.53 14.25
CA GLY A 168 -9.37 -8.08 12.85
C GLY A 168 -8.17 -8.63 12.08
N LEU A 169 -7.45 -9.62 12.63
CA LEU A 169 -6.35 -10.29 11.93
C LEU A 169 -6.86 -11.37 10.97
N ARG A 170 -6.04 -11.76 10.00
CA ARG A 170 -6.38 -12.68 8.90
C ARG A 170 -5.62 -14.01 9.04
N PRO A 171 -6.04 -14.91 9.93
CA PRO A 171 -5.47 -16.25 10.04
C PRO A 171 -6.12 -17.21 9.03
N GLU A 172 -5.36 -18.23 8.65
CA GLU A 172 -5.82 -19.38 7.88
C GLU A 172 -5.34 -20.68 8.54
N VAL A 173 -6.24 -21.66 8.74
CA VAL A 173 -5.91 -22.96 9.30
C VAL A 173 -5.60 -23.92 8.16
N ASP A 174 -4.46 -24.60 8.22
CA ASP A 174 -4.14 -25.71 7.33
C ASP A 174 -4.68 -27.01 7.91
N ASP A 175 -5.91 -27.38 7.52
CA ASP A 175 -6.61 -28.60 7.92
C ASP A 175 -6.34 -29.78 6.98
N SER A 176 -5.41 -29.64 6.04
CA SER A 176 -5.03 -30.73 5.12
C SER A 176 -4.43 -31.90 5.86
N GLY A 177 -4.53 -33.11 5.27
CA GLY A 177 -3.92 -34.34 5.82
C GLY A 177 -2.39 -34.45 5.65
N GLY A 178 -1.72 -33.35 5.26
CA GLY A 178 -0.27 -33.30 5.04
C GLY A 178 0.54 -33.43 6.33
N ARG A 179 1.79 -33.89 6.20
CA ARG A 179 2.75 -33.87 7.32
C ARG A 179 3.10 -32.43 7.69
N MET A 180 3.34 -32.14 8.98
CA MET A 180 3.66 -30.81 9.50
C MET A 180 4.76 -30.09 8.69
N GLN A 181 5.86 -30.80 8.33
CA GLN A 181 6.93 -30.19 7.52
C GLN A 181 6.47 -29.76 6.13
N ALA A 182 5.55 -30.50 5.50
CA ALA A 182 4.98 -30.11 4.21
C ALA A 182 4.11 -28.85 4.35
N LYS A 183 3.24 -28.81 5.34
CA LYS A 183 2.41 -27.63 5.64
C LYS A 183 3.26 -26.37 5.92
N VAL A 184 4.33 -26.49 6.72
CA VAL A 184 5.27 -25.39 6.98
C VAL A 184 5.95 -24.93 5.69
N ARG A 185 6.41 -25.89 4.85
CA ARG A 185 7.00 -25.56 3.55
C ARG A 185 6.02 -24.84 2.64
N ASP A 186 4.76 -25.30 2.59
CA ASP A 186 3.72 -24.69 1.77
C ASP A 186 3.41 -23.26 2.24
N ALA A 187 3.38 -23.02 3.56
CA ALA A 187 3.27 -21.68 4.12
C ALA A 187 4.46 -20.76 3.72
N GLN A 188 5.70 -21.30 3.73
CA GLN A 188 6.89 -20.57 3.27
C GLN A 188 6.86 -20.28 1.76
N LEU A 189 6.44 -21.24 0.95
CA LEU A 189 6.29 -21.04 -0.51
C LEU A 189 5.20 -20.01 -0.83
N ALA A 190 4.11 -20.00 -0.06
CA ALA A 190 3.05 -18.98 -0.13
C ALA A 190 3.47 -17.63 0.49
N LYS A 191 4.69 -17.53 1.05
CA LYS A 191 5.26 -16.32 1.65
C LYS A 191 4.37 -15.72 2.74
N VAL A 192 3.73 -16.58 3.53
CA VAL A 192 2.95 -16.15 4.69
C VAL A 192 3.90 -15.63 5.77
N PRO A 193 3.67 -14.40 6.31
CA PRO A 193 4.59 -13.79 7.27
C PRO A 193 4.82 -14.63 8.53
N TYR A 194 3.73 -15.17 9.09
CA TYR A 194 3.75 -15.97 10.32
C TYR A 194 3.20 -17.37 10.11
N THR A 195 3.93 -18.36 10.57
CA THR A 195 3.45 -19.74 10.67
C THR A 195 3.43 -20.15 12.15
N LEU A 196 2.24 -20.53 12.66
CA LEU A 196 2.11 -21.04 14.03
C LEU A 196 1.97 -22.55 13.98
N VAL A 197 2.96 -23.26 14.50
CA VAL A 197 2.90 -24.71 14.68
C VAL A 197 2.26 -25.00 16.02
N LEU A 198 1.22 -25.85 16.03
CA LEU A 198 0.40 -26.13 17.20
C LEU A 198 0.46 -27.63 17.55
N GLY A 199 0.96 -27.94 18.73
CA GLY A 199 1.08 -29.29 19.26
C GLY A 199 0.55 -29.41 20.69
N ASP A 200 0.70 -30.58 21.30
CA ASP A 200 0.18 -30.87 22.65
C ASP A 200 0.67 -29.84 23.70
N ARG A 201 1.96 -29.49 23.66
CA ARG A 201 2.55 -28.53 24.61
C ARG A 201 2.03 -27.11 24.43
N ASP A 202 1.74 -26.73 23.18
CA ASP A 202 1.21 -25.40 22.88
C ASP A 202 -0.24 -25.31 23.37
N GLU A 203 -1.05 -26.38 23.18
CA GLU A 203 -2.43 -26.46 23.63
C GLU A 203 -2.51 -26.47 25.17
N GLU A 204 -1.71 -27.29 25.86
CA GLU A 204 -1.64 -27.38 27.31
C GLU A 204 -1.25 -26.06 28.00
N ALA A 205 -0.37 -25.27 27.34
CA ALA A 205 0.14 -24.01 27.85
C ALA A 205 -0.63 -22.76 27.34
N GLU A 206 -1.70 -22.94 26.56
CA GLU A 206 -2.39 -21.85 25.85
C GLU A 206 -1.41 -20.94 25.08
N ALA A 207 -0.44 -21.55 24.42
CA ALA A 207 0.67 -20.88 23.75
C ALA A 207 0.73 -21.27 22.26
N VAL A 208 1.63 -20.65 21.52
CA VAL A 208 1.90 -20.91 20.11
C VAL A 208 3.40 -21.01 19.84
N SER A 209 3.79 -21.85 18.92
CA SER A 209 5.16 -21.92 18.40
C SER A 209 5.24 -21.10 17.11
N VAL A 210 5.83 -19.91 17.21
CA VAL A 210 5.90 -18.91 16.12
C VAL A 210 7.09 -19.18 15.23
N ARG A 211 6.89 -19.15 13.92
CA ARG A 211 7.94 -19.26 12.91
C ARG A 211 7.77 -18.18 11.85
N LEU A 212 8.86 -17.50 11.51
CA LEU A 212 8.90 -16.49 10.45
C LEU A 212 9.32 -17.11 9.10
N LEU A 213 9.17 -16.30 8.06
CA LEU A 213 9.50 -16.69 6.69
C LEU A 213 10.99 -17.00 6.49
N ASP A 214 11.88 -16.32 7.21
CA ASP A 214 13.32 -16.54 7.19
C ASP A 214 13.78 -17.82 7.94
N GLY A 215 12.82 -18.48 8.62
CA GLY A 215 13.04 -19.70 9.38
C GLY A 215 13.38 -19.47 10.85
N SER A 216 13.50 -18.23 11.31
CA SER A 216 13.62 -17.94 12.74
C SER A 216 12.36 -18.41 13.48
N GLU A 217 12.52 -18.87 14.73
CA GLU A 217 11.42 -19.43 15.51
C GLU A 217 11.50 -19.07 17.00
N ARG A 218 10.32 -18.92 17.63
CA ARG A 218 10.16 -18.81 19.08
C ARG A 218 9.01 -19.73 19.51
N ARG A 219 9.28 -20.61 20.46
CA ARG A 219 8.32 -21.60 20.95
C ARG A 219 7.72 -21.16 22.29
N GLY A 220 6.50 -21.64 22.57
CA GLY A 220 5.83 -21.41 23.84
C GLY A 220 5.49 -19.94 24.09
N VAL A 221 5.19 -19.19 23.06
CA VAL A 221 4.73 -17.81 23.18
C VAL A 221 3.27 -17.82 23.63
N PRO A 222 2.91 -17.18 24.77
CA PRO A 222 1.51 -17.10 25.18
C PRO A 222 0.64 -16.52 24.07
N LEU A 223 -0.52 -17.11 23.80
CA LEU A 223 -1.39 -16.69 22.71
C LEU A 223 -1.72 -15.20 22.77
N GLN A 224 -2.00 -14.67 23.94
CA GLN A 224 -2.33 -13.25 24.11
C GLN A 224 -1.15 -12.33 23.80
N GLU A 225 0.08 -12.75 24.14
CA GLU A 225 1.31 -12.02 23.78
C GLU A 225 1.48 -11.97 22.26
N PHE A 226 1.30 -13.09 21.55
CA PHE A 226 1.37 -13.13 20.09
C PHE A 226 0.31 -12.23 19.43
N VAL A 227 -0.94 -12.31 19.90
CA VAL A 227 -2.04 -11.47 19.39
C VAL A 227 -1.73 -9.99 19.54
N ALA A 228 -1.29 -9.57 20.72
CA ALA A 228 -0.94 -8.17 21.00
C ALA A 228 0.25 -7.70 20.14
N HIS A 229 1.28 -8.56 20.01
CA HIS A 229 2.45 -8.27 19.17
C HIS A 229 2.05 -8.04 17.70
N LEU A 230 1.31 -8.97 17.10
CA LEU A 230 0.92 -8.84 15.69
C LEU A 230 -0.05 -7.67 15.46
N GLN A 231 -0.94 -7.37 16.41
CA GLN A 231 -1.76 -6.16 16.35
C GLN A 231 -0.92 -4.88 16.33
N ALA A 232 0.11 -4.80 17.19
CA ALA A 232 1.01 -3.66 17.24
C ALA A 232 1.79 -3.48 15.92
N GLU A 233 2.31 -4.57 15.33
CA GLU A 233 2.98 -4.52 14.04
C GLU A 233 2.06 -4.06 12.91
N VAL A 234 0.85 -4.59 12.85
CA VAL A 234 -0.15 -4.20 11.84
C VAL A 234 -0.54 -2.73 12.01
N ALA A 235 -0.74 -2.26 13.23
CA ALA A 235 -1.07 -0.86 13.53
C ALA A 235 0.08 0.09 13.17
N ALA A 236 1.32 -0.30 13.47
CA ALA A 236 2.54 0.44 13.12
C ALA A 236 2.89 0.35 11.63
N LYS A 237 2.21 -0.50 10.84
CA LYS A 237 2.56 -0.81 9.45
C LYS A 237 4.02 -1.25 9.31
N ALA A 238 4.45 -2.14 10.21
CA ALA A 238 5.81 -2.68 10.18
C ALA A 238 6.15 -3.25 8.81
N THR A 239 7.37 -3.00 8.32
CA THR A 239 7.81 -3.39 6.97
C THR A 239 8.26 -4.85 6.89
N ALA A 240 8.44 -5.51 8.03
CA ALA A 240 8.77 -6.92 8.16
C ALA A 240 8.05 -7.52 9.37
N ALA A 241 7.97 -8.85 9.42
CA ALA A 241 7.54 -9.60 10.58
C ALA A 241 8.71 -9.79 11.56
N HIS A 242 8.46 -9.73 12.87
CA HIS A 242 9.45 -9.93 13.94
C HIS A 242 8.93 -10.96 14.94
N LEU A 243 9.86 -11.61 15.64
CA LEU A 243 9.45 -12.52 16.73
C LEU A 243 8.95 -11.69 17.93
N PRO A 244 7.91 -12.16 18.64
CA PRO A 244 7.46 -11.50 19.86
C PRO A 244 8.58 -11.35 20.87
N GLY A 245 8.74 -10.15 21.47
CA GLY A 245 9.76 -9.86 22.46
C GLY A 245 11.16 -9.51 21.93
N GLU A 246 11.29 -9.25 20.62
CA GLU A 246 12.47 -8.61 20.01
C GLU A 246 12.32 -7.10 19.90
#